data_97e9a428393c060b36d0b026a10a2531
#
_entry.id   97e9a428393c060b36d0b026a10a2531
#
_cell.length_a   1.000
_cell.length_b   1.000
_cell.length_c   1.000
_cell.angle_alpha   90.00
_cell.angle_beta   90.00
_cell.angle_gamma   90.00
#
_symmetry.space_group_name_H-M   'P 1'
#
loop_
_entity.id
_entity.type
_entity.pdbx_description
1 polymer ?
#
loop_
_entity_poly.entity_id
_entity_poly.type
_entity_poly.pdbx_seq_one_letter_code
_entity_poly.pdbx_strand_id
1 'polypeptide(L)'
;VIAGVPYVILMAPCDASYNITGEPQRLDFETLPRQGSGAEVEVELTEIASTSVKVGTSPGEGVAEYYVYVRDKEWYTNIIENNGGEAMAIHMIKYATDAGLGRKYEAVASEVWEGLKPSKEYYCGVVSVDFSGGENLQLVPFTTEESSGRVPLLEVEARKSDTNPSETLNLRIRSDIAYLGRYAVLAAAEVKNYEAQGKGDKEIISDVGTDLNIQEIEQVNTAEGYDIEVEFLYPGMEYVCIVAVRSLEDVEVYKRVTVRMDDWPSEARVESELFDVLPGTWTISYSYLDYNDMPQEIKDVEVKIEAGVDDKTCKEYRARNMLVLTGYPFQGGEPLY
;
A
#
# COMPACT_ATOMS: atom_id res chain seq x y z
N VAL A 1 21.39 9.95 -20.89
CA VAL A 1 21.64 11.32 -21.36
C VAL A 1 20.62 11.63 -22.42
N ILE A 2 19.86 12.70 -22.24
CA ILE A 2 18.74 13.10 -23.12
C ILE A 2 19.25 14.13 -24.12
N ALA A 3 18.82 14.05 -25.37
CA ALA A 3 19.22 14.96 -26.43
C ALA A 3 18.60 16.36 -26.21
N GLY A 4 19.37 17.42 -26.54
CA GLY A 4 18.93 18.81 -26.43
C GLY A 4 18.73 19.31 -24.99
N VAL A 5 19.33 18.66 -24.02
CA VAL A 5 19.22 19.03 -22.59
C VAL A 5 20.58 19.41 -22.05
N PRO A 6 20.71 20.51 -21.26
CA PRO A 6 21.93 20.86 -20.57
C PRO A 6 22.23 19.91 -19.40
N TYR A 7 23.49 19.53 -19.26
CA TYR A 7 23.99 18.67 -18.22
C TYR A 7 25.18 19.28 -17.50
N VAL A 8 25.33 18.86 -16.26
CA VAL A 8 26.51 19.19 -15.45
C VAL A 8 27.16 17.91 -14.99
N ILE A 9 28.45 17.75 -15.26
CA ILE A 9 29.27 16.73 -14.64
C ILE A 9 30.00 17.35 -13.45
N LEU A 10 29.83 16.78 -12.28
CA LEU A 10 30.54 17.11 -11.07
C LEU A 10 31.51 15.97 -10.74
N MET A 11 32.79 16.28 -10.62
CA MET A 11 33.84 15.32 -10.26
C MET A 11 34.56 15.82 -9.02
N ALA A 12 34.70 14.99 -8.02
CA ALA A 12 35.47 15.29 -6.83
C ALA A 12 36.44 14.13 -6.51
N PRO A 13 37.70 14.40 -6.17
CA PRO A 13 38.56 13.36 -5.62
C PRO A 13 38.05 12.92 -4.26
N CYS A 14 38.07 11.63 -4.00
CA CYS A 14 37.67 11.06 -2.72
C CYS A 14 38.67 10.02 -2.23
N ASP A 15 38.68 9.78 -0.93
CA ASP A 15 39.43 8.69 -0.29
C ASP A 15 38.70 7.33 -0.44
N ALA A 16 39.30 6.28 0.09
CA ALA A 16 38.75 4.93 0.05
C ALA A 16 37.42 4.79 0.84
N SER A 17 37.05 5.77 1.68
CA SER A 17 35.82 5.86 2.44
C SER A 17 34.80 6.82 1.81
N TYR A 18 35.03 7.24 0.55
CA TYR A 18 34.19 8.19 -0.21
C TYR A 18 34.12 9.60 0.37
N ASN A 19 35.02 10.02 1.26
CA ASN A 19 35.10 11.40 1.70
C ASN A 19 35.74 12.25 0.64
N ILE A 20 35.16 13.42 0.33
CA ILE A 20 35.75 14.37 -0.65
C ILE A 20 37.06 14.92 -0.09
N THR A 21 38.16 14.75 -0.84
CA THR A 21 39.50 15.13 -0.43
C THR A 21 40.09 16.36 -1.19
N GLY A 22 39.34 16.91 -2.14
CA GLY A 22 39.73 18.07 -2.92
C GLY A 22 38.55 18.86 -3.48
N GLU A 23 38.87 19.97 -4.16
CA GLU A 23 37.84 20.81 -4.75
C GLU A 23 37.13 20.10 -5.91
N PRO A 24 35.76 20.11 -5.91
CA PRO A 24 35.00 19.58 -7.03
C PRO A 24 35.24 20.37 -8.32
N GLN A 25 35.40 19.65 -9.41
CA GLN A 25 35.43 20.23 -10.76
C GLN A 25 34.05 20.13 -11.39
N ARG A 26 33.64 21.17 -12.10
CA ARG A 26 32.38 21.25 -12.82
C ARG A 26 32.62 21.37 -14.31
N LEU A 27 31.94 20.57 -15.10
CA LEU A 27 31.88 20.65 -16.54
C LEU A 27 30.42 20.77 -16.96
N ASP A 28 30.08 21.89 -17.60
CA ASP A 28 28.75 22.11 -18.20
C ASP A 28 28.83 21.73 -19.69
N PHE A 29 27.86 20.98 -20.16
CA PHE A 29 27.71 20.65 -21.58
C PHE A 29 26.22 20.52 -21.94
N GLU A 30 25.93 20.67 -23.21
CA GLU A 30 24.60 20.43 -23.76
C GLU A 30 24.70 19.35 -24.84
N THR A 31 23.73 18.42 -24.81
CA THR A 31 23.65 17.41 -25.86
C THR A 31 23.06 18.02 -27.14
N LEU A 32 23.41 17.44 -28.28
CA LEU A 32 22.81 17.89 -29.54
C LEU A 32 21.28 17.70 -29.50
N PRO A 33 20.51 18.65 -30.08
CA PRO A 33 19.08 18.51 -30.18
C PRO A 33 18.70 17.28 -30.98
N ARG A 34 17.52 16.74 -30.67
CA ARG A 34 16.95 15.63 -31.44
C ARG A 34 16.63 16.07 -32.85
N GLN A 35 16.76 15.15 -33.76
CA GLN A 35 16.23 15.35 -35.12
C GLN A 35 14.70 15.22 -35.02
N GLY A 36 13.97 16.26 -35.37
CA GLY A 36 12.50 16.23 -35.39
C GLY A 36 11.99 15.31 -36.48
N SER A 37 10.85 14.70 -36.23
CA SER A 37 10.08 13.91 -37.20
C SER A 37 8.85 14.70 -37.66
N GLY A 38 8.48 14.60 -38.92
CA GLY A 38 7.19 15.04 -39.45
C GLY A 38 6.10 13.97 -39.39
N ALA A 39 6.42 12.79 -38.91
CA ALA A 39 5.47 11.69 -38.83
C ALA A 39 4.48 11.88 -37.67
N GLU A 40 3.19 11.88 -37.96
CA GLU A 40 2.13 12.10 -36.99
C GLU A 40 1.32 10.82 -36.77
N VAL A 41 0.74 10.72 -35.58
CA VAL A 41 -0.26 9.68 -35.24
C VAL A 41 -1.60 10.38 -35.07
N GLU A 42 -2.61 9.93 -35.78
CA GLU A 42 -3.98 10.38 -35.54
C GLU A 42 -4.45 9.80 -34.19
N VAL A 43 -4.98 10.67 -33.35
CA VAL A 43 -5.46 10.30 -32.00
C VAL A 43 -6.93 10.65 -31.89
N GLU A 44 -7.74 9.66 -31.58
CA GLU A 44 -9.16 9.80 -31.31
C GLU A 44 -9.44 9.47 -29.84
N LEU A 45 -10.04 10.40 -29.11
CA LEU A 45 -10.45 10.23 -27.72
C LEU A 45 -11.97 10.05 -27.67
N THR A 46 -12.43 8.89 -27.28
CA THR A 46 -13.84 8.54 -27.19
C THR A 46 -14.17 7.95 -25.83
N GLU A 47 -15.45 7.77 -25.54
CA GLU A 47 -15.92 7.16 -24.29
C GLU A 47 -15.24 7.80 -23.05
N ILE A 48 -15.11 9.15 -23.07
CA ILE A 48 -14.55 9.86 -21.92
C ILE A 48 -15.56 9.75 -20.78
N ALA A 49 -15.13 9.14 -19.67
CA ALA A 49 -15.92 8.99 -18.45
C ALA A 49 -15.25 9.74 -17.28
N SER A 50 -15.82 9.65 -16.10
CA SER A 50 -15.25 10.28 -14.90
C SER A 50 -13.87 9.72 -14.51
N THR A 51 -13.59 8.44 -14.82
CA THR A 51 -12.37 7.74 -14.39
C THR A 51 -11.63 7.03 -15.52
N SER A 52 -12.07 7.19 -16.77
CA SER A 52 -11.47 6.51 -17.92
C SER A 52 -11.62 7.30 -19.23
N VAL A 53 -10.83 6.93 -20.22
CA VAL A 53 -10.92 7.39 -21.61
C VAL A 53 -10.50 6.28 -22.54
N LYS A 54 -11.19 6.13 -23.66
CA LYS A 54 -10.76 5.24 -24.74
C LYS A 54 -9.93 6.03 -25.74
N VAL A 55 -8.71 5.58 -25.95
CA VAL A 55 -7.73 6.17 -26.86
C VAL A 55 -7.61 5.30 -28.09
N GLY A 56 -8.05 5.80 -29.22
CA GLY A 56 -7.80 5.26 -30.55
C GLY A 56 -6.60 5.94 -31.18
N THR A 57 -5.71 5.20 -31.82
CA THR A 57 -4.52 5.72 -32.48
C THR A 57 -4.30 5.06 -33.83
N SER A 58 -3.99 5.90 -34.85
CA SER A 58 -3.67 5.44 -36.19
C SER A 58 -2.36 6.08 -36.66
N PRO A 59 -1.28 5.30 -36.85
CA PRO A 59 0.00 5.86 -37.29
C PRO A 59 -0.12 6.34 -38.75
N GLY A 60 0.37 7.55 -39.01
CA GLY A 60 0.50 8.10 -40.35
C GLY A 60 1.64 7.47 -41.14
N GLU A 61 1.73 7.83 -42.44
CA GLU A 61 2.81 7.39 -43.31
C GLU A 61 4.18 7.86 -42.77
N GLY A 62 5.12 6.96 -42.64
CA GLY A 62 6.46 7.27 -42.11
C GLY A 62 6.65 7.00 -40.62
N VAL A 63 5.60 6.69 -39.87
CA VAL A 63 5.72 6.27 -38.48
C VAL A 63 6.21 4.83 -38.39
N ALA A 64 7.36 4.61 -37.76
CA ALA A 64 7.91 3.26 -37.51
C ALA A 64 7.33 2.63 -36.24
N GLU A 65 7.23 3.42 -35.19
CA GLU A 65 6.66 3.06 -33.88
C GLU A 65 6.16 4.31 -33.16
N TYR A 66 5.30 4.12 -32.16
CA TYR A 66 4.84 5.24 -31.34
C TYR A 66 4.54 4.79 -29.91
N TYR A 67 4.58 5.75 -29.00
CA TYR A 67 4.40 5.57 -27.57
C TYR A 67 3.24 6.43 -27.10
N VAL A 68 2.39 5.87 -26.25
CA VAL A 68 1.22 6.56 -25.69
C VAL A 68 1.31 6.56 -24.18
N TYR A 69 1.04 7.71 -23.56
CA TYR A 69 0.94 7.83 -22.11
C TYR A 69 -0.08 8.89 -21.72
N VAL A 70 -1.08 8.51 -20.94
CA VAL A 70 -2.11 9.41 -20.43
C VAL A 70 -1.75 9.86 -19.03
N ARG A 71 -1.61 11.19 -18.85
CA ARG A 71 -1.33 11.80 -17.53
C ARG A 71 -2.02 13.13 -17.41
N ASP A 72 -2.14 13.59 -16.16
CA ASP A 72 -2.69 14.91 -15.89
C ASP A 72 -1.88 16.02 -16.58
N LYS A 73 -2.60 17.06 -16.98
CA LYS A 73 -2.06 18.22 -17.69
C LYS A 73 -0.94 18.91 -16.91
N GLU A 74 -1.08 18.97 -15.59
CA GLU A 74 -0.10 19.61 -14.72
C GLU A 74 1.26 18.90 -14.78
N TRP A 75 1.27 17.57 -14.86
CA TRP A 75 2.49 16.79 -15.01
C TRP A 75 3.24 17.14 -16.30
N TYR A 76 2.55 17.19 -17.45
CA TYR A 76 3.16 17.56 -18.72
C TYR A 76 3.63 19.02 -18.74
N THR A 77 2.82 19.93 -18.24
CA THR A 77 3.15 21.35 -18.14
C THR A 77 4.41 21.55 -17.30
N ASN A 78 4.51 20.89 -16.16
CA ASN A 78 5.67 20.98 -15.29
C ASN A 78 6.96 20.45 -15.96
N ILE A 79 6.87 19.34 -16.71
CA ILE A 79 8.03 18.81 -17.43
C ILE A 79 8.46 19.76 -18.55
N ILE A 80 7.53 20.24 -19.36
CA ILE A 80 7.84 21.05 -20.52
C ILE A 80 8.34 22.44 -20.13
N GLU A 81 7.71 23.07 -19.14
CA GLU A 81 8.05 24.44 -18.76
C GLU A 81 9.20 24.54 -17.77
N ASN A 82 9.36 23.57 -16.87
CA ASN A 82 10.28 23.68 -15.72
C ASN A 82 11.38 22.61 -15.69
N ASN A 83 11.24 21.48 -16.40
CA ASN A 83 12.09 20.32 -16.21
C ASN A 83 12.66 19.73 -17.51
N GLY A 84 13.07 20.52 -18.45
CA GLY A 84 13.83 20.07 -19.63
C GLY A 84 13.07 20.01 -20.95
N GLY A 85 11.87 20.62 -21.02
CA GLY A 85 11.15 20.83 -22.27
C GLY A 85 10.56 19.57 -22.89
N GLU A 86 10.20 19.67 -24.18
CA GLU A 86 9.62 18.57 -24.96
C GLU A 86 10.55 17.34 -25.00
N ALA A 87 11.86 17.52 -25.06
CA ALA A 87 12.81 16.42 -25.07
C ALA A 87 12.73 15.56 -23.79
N MET A 88 12.50 16.21 -22.65
CA MET A 88 12.26 15.50 -21.39
C MET A 88 10.90 14.80 -21.39
N ALA A 89 9.85 15.43 -21.89
CA ALA A 89 8.53 14.80 -21.99
C ALA A 89 8.57 13.53 -22.87
N ILE A 90 9.25 13.59 -24.02
CA ILE A 90 9.49 12.42 -24.90
C ILE A 90 10.21 11.31 -24.13
N HIS A 91 11.29 11.67 -23.45
CA HIS A 91 12.04 10.70 -22.65
C HIS A 91 11.17 10.04 -21.56
N MET A 92 10.40 10.84 -20.84
CA MET A 92 9.54 10.35 -19.76
C MET A 92 8.41 9.44 -20.23
N ILE A 93 7.81 9.74 -21.41
CA ILE A 93 6.81 8.85 -22.02
C ILE A 93 7.42 7.48 -22.36
N LYS A 94 8.60 7.47 -22.97
CA LYS A 94 9.31 6.21 -23.30
C LYS A 94 9.71 5.45 -22.04
N TYR A 95 10.26 6.14 -21.03
CA TYR A 95 10.58 5.55 -19.74
C TYR A 95 9.35 4.97 -19.02
N ALA A 96 8.23 5.70 -19.04
CA ALA A 96 6.97 5.20 -18.47
C ALA A 96 6.50 3.91 -19.18
N THR A 97 6.74 3.81 -20.50
CA THR A 97 6.42 2.61 -21.28
C THR A 97 7.30 1.43 -20.87
N ASP A 98 8.61 1.65 -20.70
CA ASP A 98 9.54 0.62 -20.23
C ASP A 98 9.18 0.15 -18.80
N ALA A 99 8.61 1.02 -17.99
CA ALA A 99 8.12 0.73 -16.65
C ALA A 99 6.69 0.09 -16.65
N GLY A 100 6.09 -0.18 -17.81
CA GLY A 100 4.75 -0.78 -17.93
C GLY A 100 3.58 0.18 -17.69
N LEU A 101 3.84 1.48 -17.50
CA LEU A 101 2.83 2.51 -17.27
C LEU A 101 2.32 3.14 -18.57
N GLY A 102 3.17 3.21 -19.59
CA GLY A 102 2.82 3.64 -20.95
C GLY A 102 2.59 2.44 -21.87
N ARG A 103 2.33 2.71 -23.16
CA ARG A 103 2.14 1.70 -24.20
C ARG A 103 2.97 2.03 -25.43
N LYS A 104 3.46 0.99 -26.09
CA LYS A 104 4.18 1.07 -27.36
C LYS A 104 3.41 0.33 -28.44
N TYR A 105 3.31 0.93 -29.63
CA TYR A 105 2.61 0.36 -30.77
C TYR A 105 3.39 0.60 -32.08
N GLU A 106 3.10 -0.25 -33.07
CA GLU A 106 3.63 -0.17 -34.44
C GLU A 106 2.49 -0.17 -35.50
N ALA A 107 1.25 -0.32 -35.04
CA ALA A 107 0.05 -0.38 -35.87
C ALA A 107 -1.11 0.34 -35.18
N VAL A 108 -2.25 0.43 -35.86
CA VAL A 108 -3.49 0.96 -35.29
C VAL A 108 -3.82 0.27 -33.96
N ALA A 109 -4.11 1.06 -32.94
CA ALA A 109 -4.45 0.57 -31.62
C ALA A 109 -5.68 1.28 -31.06
N SER A 110 -6.38 0.60 -30.16
CA SER A 110 -7.49 1.18 -29.39
C SER A 110 -7.53 0.56 -28.03
N GLU A 111 -7.41 1.35 -26.99
CA GLU A 111 -7.31 0.88 -25.60
C GLU A 111 -8.02 1.82 -24.62
N VAL A 112 -8.58 1.27 -23.54
CA VAL A 112 -9.17 2.05 -22.46
C VAL A 112 -8.09 2.33 -21.41
N TRP A 113 -7.95 3.59 -21.08
CA TRP A 113 -7.09 4.07 -19.99
C TRP A 113 -7.95 4.35 -18.78
N GLU A 114 -7.69 3.67 -17.69
CA GLU A 114 -8.42 3.75 -16.44
C GLU A 114 -7.57 4.40 -15.32
N GLY A 115 -8.18 4.64 -14.16
CA GLY A 115 -7.48 5.21 -13.01
C GLY A 115 -7.36 6.74 -13.05
N LEU A 116 -8.14 7.41 -13.92
CA LEU A 116 -8.21 8.85 -13.98
C LEU A 116 -9.10 9.39 -12.85
N LYS A 117 -8.90 10.68 -12.50
CA LYS A 117 -9.75 11.37 -11.52
C LYS A 117 -10.85 12.15 -12.22
N PRO A 118 -12.05 12.27 -11.62
CA PRO A 118 -13.14 13.06 -12.16
C PRO A 118 -12.81 14.55 -12.28
N SER A 119 -13.45 15.24 -13.24
CA SER A 119 -13.34 16.67 -13.45
C SER A 119 -11.91 17.21 -13.56
N LYS A 120 -11.00 16.39 -14.05
CA LYS A 120 -9.58 16.74 -14.15
C LYS A 120 -9.12 16.82 -15.60
N GLU A 121 -8.26 17.81 -15.91
CA GLU A 121 -7.63 17.95 -17.21
C GLU A 121 -6.45 16.99 -17.37
N TYR A 122 -6.40 16.33 -18.52
CA TYR A 122 -5.37 15.37 -18.92
C TYR A 122 -4.83 15.70 -20.31
N TYR A 123 -3.65 15.16 -20.60
CA TYR A 123 -3.16 14.99 -21.95
C TYR A 123 -3.00 13.51 -22.27
N CYS A 124 -3.44 13.11 -23.44
CA CYS A 124 -2.94 11.93 -24.11
C CYS A 124 -1.65 12.34 -24.85
N GLY A 125 -0.51 12.01 -24.29
CA GLY A 125 0.79 12.26 -24.88
C GLY A 125 1.18 11.12 -25.81
N VAL A 126 1.51 11.47 -27.06
CA VAL A 126 1.95 10.52 -28.09
C VAL A 126 3.31 10.92 -28.60
N VAL A 127 4.26 10.01 -28.56
CA VAL A 127 5.58 10.17 -29.18
C VAL A 127 5.65 9.26 -30.38
N SER A 128 5.64 9.83 -31.60
CA SER A 128 5.92 9.09 -32.81
C SER A 128 7.41 9.06 -33.14
N VAL A 129 7.89 7.95 -33.68
CA VAL A 129 9.27 7.76 -34.15
C VAL A 129 9.21 7.36 -35.63
N ASP A 130 9.90 8.06 -36.48
CA ASP A 130 10.02 7.71 -37.89
C ASP A 130 11.13 6.68 -38.15
N PHE A 131 11.21 6.17 -39.40
CA PHE A 131 12.21 5.17 -39.80
C PHE A 131 13.66 5.68 -39.76
N SER A 132 13.86 7.01 -39.64
CA SER A 132 15.20 7.61 -39.47
C SER A 132 15.56 7.84 -38.01
N GLY A 133 14.64 7.57 -37.08
CA GLY A 133 14.79 7.81 -35.64
C GLY A 133 14.44 9.24 -35.21
N GLY A 134 13.83 10.05 -36.11
CA GLY A 134 13.25 11.34 -35.74
C GLY A 134 12.03 11.16 -34.85
N GLU A 135 11.86 12.04 -33.87
CA GLU A 135 10.79 11.96 -32.87
C GLU A 135 9.91 13.20 -32.92
N ASN A 136 8.60 13.00 -32.72
CA ASN A 136 7.62 14.06 -32.61
C ASN A 136 6.72 13.84 -31.38
N LEU A 137 6.45 14.90 -30.63
CA LEU A 137 5.55 14.89 -29.47
C LEU A 137 4.21 15.53 -29.83
N GLN A 138 3.14 14.82 -29.62
CA GLN A 138 1.78 15.32 -29.70
C GLN A 138 1.12 15.24 -28.33
N LEU A 139 0.44 16.32 -27.90
CA LEU A 139 -0.32 16.38 -26.66
C LEU A 139 -1.78 16.67 -26.98
N VAL A 140 -2.64 15.68 -26.83
CA VAL A 140 -4.09 15.82 -27.10
C VAL A 140 -4.81 16.05 -25.77
N PRO A 141 -5.37 17.24 -25.52
CA PRO A 141 -6.02 17.57 -24.27
C PRO A 141 -7.41 16.93 -24.18
N PHE A 142 -7.81 16.55 -22.97
CA PHE A 142 -9.19 16.22 -22.65
C PHE A 142 -9.46 16.47 -21.16
N THR A 143 -10.75 16.51 -20.81
CA THR A 143 -11.20 16.63 -19.42
C THR A 143 -12.12 15.44 -19.13
N THR A 144 -11.89 14.76 -18.04
CA THR A 144 -12.79 13.69 -17.56
C THR A 144 -14.13 14.28 -17.12
N GLU A 145 -15.18 13.48 -17.23
CA GLU A 145 -16.51 13.86 -16.74
C GLU A 145 -16.52 14.12 -15.23
N GLU A 146 -17.56 14.76 -14.75
CA GLU A 146 -17.81 14.93 -13.32
C GLU A 146 -18.03 13.56 -12.64
N SER A 147 -17.75 13.49 -11.32
CA SER A 147 -18.06 12.30 -10.55
C SER A 147 -19.53 11.94 -10.65
N SER A 148 -19.80 10.68 -10.91
CA SER A 148 -21.17 10.15 -10.89
C SER A 148 -21.76 10.13 -9.48
N GLY A 149 -20.91 10.26 -8.45
CA GLY A 149 -21.27 10.10 -7.05
C GLY A 149 -21.70 8.67 -6.69
N ARG A 150 -21.39 7.71 -7.56
CA ARG A 150 -21.74 6.31 -7.29
C ARG A 150 -21.02 5.82 -6.03
N VAL A 151 -21.82 5.40 -5.06
CA VAL A 151 -21.34 4.86 -3.80
C VAL A 151 -20.95 3.40 -4.00
N PRO A 152 -19.74 2.98 -3.61
CA PRO A 152 -19.36 1.57 -3.64
C PRO A 152 -20.30 0.71 -2.80
N LEU A 153 -20.74 -0.40 -3.33
CA LEU A 153 -21.31 -1.45 -2.51
C LEU A 153 -20.21 -1.99 -1.60
N LEU A 154 -20.47 -2.13 -0.32
CA LEU A 154 -19.55 -2.78 0.62
C LEU A 154 -20.29 -3.83 1.43
N GLU A 155 -19.95 -5.08 1.19
CA GLU A 155 -20.41 -6.22 1.98
C GLU A 155 -19.24 -6.75 2.79
N VAL A 156 -19.46 -6.91 4.08
CA VAL A 156 -18.46 -7.43 5.03
C VAL A 156 -19.10 -8.49 5.87
N GLU A 157 -18.48 -9.63 5.95
CA GLU A 157 -18.85 -10.74 6.81
C GLU A 157 -17.62 -11.17 7.63
N ALA A 158 -17.78 -11.29 8.93
CA ALA A 158 -16.78 -11.86 9.80
C ALA A 158 -17.34 -13.09 10.50
N ARG A 159 -16.64 -14.19 10.43
CA ARG A 159 -17.03 -15.46 11.06
C ARG A 159 -15.81 -16.15 11.65
N LYS A 160 -16.04 -16.93 12.70
CA LYS A 160 -15.00 -17.77 13.28
C LYS A 160 -14.58 -18.83 12.28
N SER A 161 -13.32 -19.23 12.32
CA SER A 161 -12.83 -20.37 11.56
C SER A 161 -13.52 -21.67 12.00
N ASP A 162 -13.82 -22.54 11.05
CA ASP A 162 -14.39 -23.85 11.33
C ASP A 162 -13.41 -24.80 12.02
N THR A 163 -12.11 -24.58 11.84
CA THR A 163 -11.02 -25.42 12.37
C THR A 163 -10.48 -24.92 13.69
N ASN A 164 -10.44 -23.59 13.88
CA ASN A 164 -9.94 -22.96 15.12
C ASN A 164 -10.81 -21.76 15.52
N PRO A 165 -12.06 -22.01 15.99
CA PRO A 165 -13.03 -20.94 16.27
C PRO A 165 -12.69 -20.09 17.50
N SER A 166 -11.70 -20.47 18.27
CA SER A 166 -11.23 -19.75 19.45
C SER A 166 -10.17 -18.69 19.13
N GLU A 167 -9.36 -18.90 18.08
CA GLU A 167 -8.17 -18.07 17.81
C GLU A 167 -8.08 -17.55 16.39
N THR A 168 -8.97 -18.00 15.48
CA THR A 168 -8.94 -17.62 14.07
C THR A 168 -10.32 -17.15 13.60
N LEU A 169 -10.37 -16.00 12.93
CA LEU A 169 -11.56 -15.52 12.24
C LEU A 169 -11.29 -15.40 10.73
N ASN A 170 -12.32 -15.57 9.94
CA ASN A 170 -12.33 -15.29 8.51
C ASN A 170 -13.15 -14.01 8.26
N LEU A 171 -12.49 -13.01 7.68
CA LEU A 171 -13.09 -11.74 7.26
C LEU A 171 -13.24 -11.77 5.75
N ARG A 172 -14.48 -11.74 5.26
CA ARG A 172 -14.81 -11.63 3.84
C ARG A 172 -15.19 -10.21 3.52
N ILE A 173 -14.57 -9.66 2.47
CA ILE A 173 -14.83 -8.32 1.95
C ILE A 173 -15.26 -8.44 0.49
N ARG A 174 -16.36 -7.78 0.13
CA ARG A 174 -16.84 -7.70 -1.24
C ARG A 174 -17.29 -6.27 -1.57
N SER A 175 -16.94 -5.84 -2.77
CA SER A 175 -17.37 -4.57 -3.34
C SER A 175 -17.68 -4.74 -4.83
N ASP A 176 -18.09 -3.66 -5.47
CA ASP A 176 -18.36 -3.65 -6.93
C ASP A 176 -17.48 -2.64 -7.68
N ILE A 177 -16.95 -1.65 -6.99
CA ILE A 177 -16.11 -0.58 -7.59
C ILE A 177 -15.01 -0.09 -6.64
N ALA A 178 -14.51 -0.96 -5.76
CA ALA A 178 -13.38 -0.59 -4.90
C ALA A 178 -12.12 -0.35 -5.74
N TYR A 179 -11.43 0.76 -5.48
CA TYR A 179 -10.12 1.07 -6.03
C TYR A 179 -9.04 1.01 -4.95
N LEU A 180 -9.38 1.42 -3.74
CA LEU A 180 -8.57 1.25 -2.54
C LEU A 180 -9.41 0.57 -1.47
N GLY A 181 -8.76 -0.19 -0.60
CA GLY A 181 -9.39 -0.84 0.53
C GLY A 181 -8.45 -0.93 1.71
N ARG A 182 -9.03 -0.86 2.91
CA ARG A 182 -8.33 -1.06 4.17
C ARG A 182 -9.22 -1.87 5.11
N TYR A 183 -8.61 -2.61 6.00
CA TYR A 183 -9.30 -3.28 7.09
C TYR A 183 -8.53 -3.20 8.40
N ALA A 184 -9.23 -3.28 9.50
CA ALA A 184 -8.65 -3.41 10.84
C ALA A 184 -9.47 -4.45 11.63
N VAL A 185 -8.79 -5.28 12.42
CA VAL A 185 -9.41 -6.21 13.36
C VAL A 185 -8.87 -5.88 14.74
N LEU A 186 -9.73 -5.39 15.62
CA LEU A 186 -9.36 -4.87 16.92
C LEU A 186 -10.21 -5.51 18.00
N ALA A 187 -9.66 -5.67 19.20
CA ALA A 187 -10.48 -6.03 20.35
C ALA A 187 -11.54 -4.95 20.61
N ALA A 188 -12.76 -5.36 20.98
CA ALA A 188 -13.85 -4.41 21.22
C ALA A 188 -13.53 -3.37 22.31
N ALA A 189 -12.69 -3.72 23.28
CA ALA A 189 -12.20 -2.79 24.31
C ALA A 189 -11.29 -1.71 23.72
N GLU A 190 -10.48 -2.05 22.74
CA GLU A 190 -9.57 -1.14 22.05
C GLU A 190 -10.35 -0.13 21.20
N VAL A 191 -11.37 -0.59 20.48
CA VAL A 191 -12.28 0.30 19.74
C VAL A 191 -12.98 1.29 20.68
N LYS A 192 -13.44 0.84 21.84
CA LYS A 192 -14.02 1.73 22.86
C LYS A 192 -13.04 2.79 23.36
N ASN A 193 -11.78 2.48 23.46
CA ASN A 193 -10.75 3.46 23.82
C ASN A 193 -10.55 4.53 22.74
N TYR A 194 -10.60 4.15 21.45
CA TYR A 194 -10.60 5.11 20.34
C TYR A 194 -11.84 6.00 20.36
N GLU A 195 -13.02 5.41 20.55
CA GLU A 195 -14.29 6.13 20.63
C GLU A 195 -14.33 7.11 21.81
N ALA A 196 -13.76 6.74 22.94
CA ALA A 196 -13.61 7.64 24.11
C ALA A 196 -12.72 8.84 23.83
N GLN A 197 -11.80 8.74 22.85
CA GLN A 197 -10.97 9.84 22.34
C GLN A 197 -11.67 10.65 21.24
N GLY A 198 -12.92 10.32 20.88
CA GLY A 198 -13.69 10.98 19.84
C GLY A 198 -13.37 10.52 18.42
N LYS A 199 -12.67 9.39 18.26
CA LYS A 199 -12.33 8.82 16.95
C LYS A 199 -13.45 7.91 16.45
N GLY A 200 -13.86 8.12 15.21
CA GLY A 200 -14.79 7.24 14.48
C GLY A 200 -14.06 6.20 13.65
N ASP A 201 -14.80 5.41 12.87
CA ASP A 201 -14.24 4.33 12.03
C ASP A 201 -13.17 4.84 11.05
N LYS A 202 -13.38 6.04 10.52
CA LYS A 202 -12.43 6.67 9.59
C LYS A 202 -11.07 6.92 10.23
N GLU A 203 -11.07 7.50 11.41
CA GLU A 203 -9.84 7.80 12.14
C GLU A 203 -9.17 6.52 12.64
N ILE A 204 -9.96 5.56 13.14
CA ILE A 204 -9.44 4.27 13.62
C ILE A 204 -8.75 3.53 12.47
N ILE A 205 -9.42 3.36 11.33
CA ILE A 205 -8.85 2.62 10.21
C ILE A 205 -7.67 3.36 9.55
N SER A 206 -7.65 4.69 9.66
CA SER A 206 -6.50 5.49 9.22
C SER A 206 -5.27 5.25 10.08
N ASP A 207 -5.46 5.08 11.39
CA ASP A 207 -4.36 4.91 12.35
C ASP A 207 -3.78 3.49 12.33
N VAL A 208 -4.64 2.48 12.26
CA VAL A 208 -4.24 1.08 12.48
C VAL A 208 -4.66 0.10 11.37
N GLY A 209 -5.28 0.60 10.31
CA GLY A 209 -5.76 -0.24 9.21
C GLY A 209 -4.64 -0.78 8.34
N THR A 210 -4.80 -1.99 7.86
CA THR A 210 -3.96 -2.64 6.85
C THR A 210 -4.52 -2.36 5.47
N ASP A 211 -3.67 -1.88 4.55
CA ASP A 211 -4.05 -1.64 3.16
C ASP A 211 -4.17 -2.96 2.39
N LEU A 212 -5.20 -3.06 1.56
CA LEU A 212 -5.31 -4.12 0.57
C LEU A 212 -4.45 -3.77 -0.66
N ASN A 213 -3.72 -4.75 -1.17
CA ASN A 213 -2.96 -4.59 -2.40
C ASN A 213 -3.84 -4.69 -3.66
N ILE A 214 -3.29 -4.41 -4.83
CA ILE A 214 -4.04 -4.38 -6.10
C ILE A 214 -4.72 -5.72 -6.40
N GLN A 215 -4.04 -6.85 -6.17
CA GLN A 215 -4.58 -8.19 -6.44
C GLN A 215 -5.72 -8.54 -5.50
N GLU A 216 -5.63 -8.13 -4.25
CA GLU A 216 -6.70 -8.29 -3.25
C GLU A 216 -7.91 -7.41 -3.59
N ILE A 217 -7.69 -6.17 -4.06
CA ILE A 217 -8.78 -5.29 -4.54
C ILE A 217 -9.49 -5.88 -5.77
N GLU A 218 -8.75 -6.48 -6.70
CA GLU A 218 -9.34 -7.19 -7.83
C GLU A 218 -10.28 -8.31 -7.36
N GLN A 219 -9.87 -9.09 -6.35
CA GLN A 219 -10.70 -10.14 -5.76
C GLN A 219 -11.90 -9.57 -5.00
N VAL A 220 -11.72 -8.49 -4.23
CA VAL A 220 -12.82 -7.78 -3.54
C VAL A 220 -13.94 -7.40 -4.50
N ASN A 221 -13.61 -7.03 -5.74
CA ASN A 221 -14.57 -6.64 -6.77
C ASN A 221 -15.21 -7.82 -7.52
N THR A 222 -14.91 -9.06 -7.14
CA THR A 222 -15.59 -10.26 -7.71
C THR A 222 -16.88 -10.58 -6.98
N ALA A 223 -17.67 -11.47 -7.53
CA ALA A 223 -18.90 -11.94 -6.91
C ALA A 223 -18.63 -12.73 -5.62
N GLU A 224 -17.50 -13.41 -5.54
CA GLU A 224 -17.06 -14.20 -4.39
C GLU A 224 -16.47 -13.32 -3.29
N GLY A 225 -15.86 -12.17 -3.65
CA GLY A 225 -15.15 -11.31 -2.72
C GLY A 225 -13.77 -11.87 -2.34
N TYR A 226 -13.13 -11.26 -1.37
CA TYR A 226 -11.82 -11.62 -0.85
C TYR A 226 -11.92 -12.06 0.61
N ASP A 227 -11.35 -13.23 0.92
CA ASP A 227 -11.30 -13.80 2.27
C ASP A 227 -9.93 -13.55 2.91
N ILE A 228 -9.94 -12.99 4.11
CA ILE A 228 -8.76 -12.73 4.93
C ILE A 228 -8.85 -13.63 6.18
N GLU A 229 -7.84 -14.45 6.40
CA GLU A 229 -7.70 -15.22 7.63
C GLU A 229 -6.88 -14.41 8.64
N VAL A 230 -7.46 -14.18 9.82
CA VAL A 230 -6.82 -13.47 10.93
C VAL A 230 -6.62 -14.44 12.07
N GLU A 231 -5.36 -14.76 12.33
CA GLU A 231 -4.93 -15.73 13.32
C GLU A 231 -4.45 -15.08 14.62
N PHE A 232 -4.19 -15.92 15.62
CA PHE A 232 -3.64 -15.52 16.93
C PHE A 232 -4.52 -14.57 17.72
N LEU A 233 -5.82 -14.68 17.52
CA LEU A 233 -6.80 -13.96 18.32
C LEU A 233 -6.98 -14.60 19.69
N TYR A 234 -7.44 -13.82 20.64
CA TYR A 234 -7.65 -14.33 21.99
C TYR A 234 -9.02 -14.99 22.15
N PRO A 235 -9.05 -16.22 22.66
CA PRO A 235 -10.29 -16.95 22.90
C PRO A 235 -11.25 -16.20 23.83
N GLY A 236 -12.54 -16.28 23.53
CA GLY A 236 -13.60 -15.66 24.31
C GLY A 236 -13.67 -14.14 24.18
N MET A 237 -12.78 -13.50 23.43
CA MET A 237 -12.83 -12.06 23.20
C MET A 237 -13.76 -11.68 22.07
N GLU A 238 -14.27 -10.48 22.15
CA GLU A 238 -15.06 -9.85 21.09
C GLU A 238 -14.17 -8.95 20.25
N TYR A 239 -14.19 -9.17 18.95
CA TYR A 239 -13.46 -8.38 17.96
C TYR A 239 -14.38 -7.58 17.07
N VAL A 240 -13.94 -6.39 16.71
CA VAL A 240 -14.60 -5.50 15.77
C VAL A 240 -13.73 -5.43 14.53
N CYS A 241 -14.30 -5.83 13.40
CA CYS A 241 -13.69 -5.68 12.09
C CYS A 241 -14.24 -4.39 11.47
N ILE A 242 -13.37 -3.46 11.13
CA ILE A 242 -13.70 -2.22 10.43
C ILE A 242 -13.10 -2.32 9.04
N VAL A 243 -13.91 -2.10 8.02
CA VAL A 243 -13.48 -2.14 6.61
C VAL A 243 -13.87 -0.82 5.96
N ALA A 244 -12.96 -0.27 5.19
CA ALA A 244 -13.19 0.88 4.33
C ALA A 244 -12.84 0.50 2.89
N VAL A 245 -13.66 0.92 1.94
CA VAL A 245 -13.32 0.91 0.52
C VAL A 245 -13.57 2.29 -0.07
N ARG A 246 -12.76 2.66 -1.06
CA ARG A 246 -12.85 3.92 -1.77
C ARG A 246 -12.84 3.67 -3.27
N SER A 247 -13.76 4.29 -4.00
CA SER A 247 -13.81 4.24 -5.46
C SER A 247 -12.75 5.14 -6.10
N LEU A 248 -12.57 5.01 -7.42
CA LEU A 248 -11.76 5.95 -8.23
C LEU A 248 -12.27 7.39 -8.15
N GLU A 249 -13.57 7.58 -7.89
CA GLU A 249 -14.20 8.89 -7.73
C GLU A 249 -14.03 9.50 -6.33
N ASP A 250 -13.15 8.93 -5.50
CA ASP A 250 -12.90 9.34 -4.11
C ASP A 250 -14.14 9.20 -3.18
N VAL A 251 -15.15 8.42 -3.57
CA VAL A 251 -16.28 8.09 -2.69
C VAL A 251 -15.88 6.95 -1.77
N GLU A 252 -15.94 7.20 -0.47
CA GLU A 252 -15.48 6.28 0.56
C GLU A 252 -16.65 5.75 1.40
N VAL A 253 -16.66 4.47 1.68
CA VAL A 253 -17.66 3.81 2.54
C VAL A 253 -16.97 2.95 3.59
N TYR A 254 -17.61 2.88 4.76
CA TYR A 254 -17.14 2.13 5.92
C TYR A 254 -18.18 1.11 6.33
N LYS A 255 -17.73 -0.04 6.80
CA LYS A 255 -18.59 -1.04 7.41
C LYS A 255 -17.92 -1.67 8.60
N ARG A 256 -18.69 -1.84 9.68
CA ARG A 256 -18.24 -2.48 10.90
C ARG A 256 -19.05 -3.77 11.11
N VAL A 257 -18.36 -4.83 11.47
CA VAL A 257 -18.97 -6.09 11.92
C VAL A 257 -18.26 -6.56 13.18
N THR A 258 -18.98 -7.27 14.02
CA THR A 258 -18.46 -7.76 15.31
C THR A 258 -18.57 -9.26 15.38
N VAL A 259 -17.55 -9.91 15.90
CA VAL A 259 -17.50 -11.35 16.12
C VAL A 259 -16.94 -11.65 17.52
N ARG A 260 -17.59 -12.54 18.25
CA ARG A 260 -17.06 -13.07 19.51
C ARG A 260 -16.41 -14.41 19.24
N MET A 261 -15.13 -14.55 19.59
CA MET A 261 -14.41 -15.82 19.50
C MET A 261 -14.92 -16.82 20.54
N ASP A 262 -14.81 -18.10 20.23
CA ASP A 262 -15.15 -19.15 21.19
C ASP A 262 -14.15 -19.16 22.35
N ASP A 263 -14.59 -19.54 23.50
CA ASP A 263 -13.68 -19.85 24.60
C ASP A 263 -12.84 -21.05 24.23
N TRP A 264 -11.66 -21.15 24.81
CA TRP A 264 -10.87 -22.35 24.66
C TRP A 264 -11.70 -23.57 25.08
N PRO A 265 -11.65 -24.67 24.32
CA PRO A 265 -12.31 -25.91 24.72
C PRO A 265 -11.83 -26.29 26.14
N SER A 266 -12.78 -26.66 26.98
CA SER A 266 -12.44 -27.10 28.34
C SER A 266 -11.45 -28.27 28.38
N GLU A 267 -11.45 -29.06 27.32
CA GLU A 267 -10.53 -30.18 27.09
C GLU A 267 -9.09 -29.74 26.78
N ALA A 268 -8.89 -28.50 26.31
CA ALA A 268 -7.56 -27.92 26.09
C ALA A 268 -6.86 -27.47 27.39
N ARG A 269 -7.58 -27.44 28.49
CA ARG A 269 -7.02 -27.20 29.82
C ARG A 269 -6.47 -28.52 30.38
N VAL A 270 -5.23 -28.81 30.05
CA VAL A 270 -4.51 -29.89 30.72
C VAL A 270 -4.17 -29.40 32.13
N GLU A 271 -4.68 -30.09 33.15
CA GLU A 271 -4.16 -29.91 34.51
C GLU A 271 -2.68 -30.26 34.48
N SER A 272 -1.84 -29.29 34.79
CA SER A 272 -0.39 -29.48 34.81
C SER A 272 0.09 -29.35 36.25
N GLU A 273 0.85 -30.32 36.70
CA GLU A 273 1.54 -30.24 38.00
C GLU A 273 2.47 -29.01 38.06
N LEU A 274 2.89 -28.49 36.90
CA LEU A 274 3.71 -27.29 36.80
C LEU A 274 2.97 -26.02 37.27
N PHE A 275 1.64 -25.99 37.14
CA PHE A 275 0.84 -24.88 37.63
C PHE A 275 0.97 -24.67 39.15
N ASP A 276 1.11 -25.72 39.89
CA ASP A 276 1.30 -25.66 41.34
C ASP A 276 2.76 -25.45 41.76
N VAL A 277 3.70 -25.75 40.90
CA VAL A 277 5.14 -25.71 41.18
C VAL A 277 5.81 -24.43 40.71
N LEU A 278 5.34 -23.88 39.59
CA LEU A 278 5.95 -22.68 39.00
C LEU A 278 5.65 -21.36 39.72
N PRO A 279 4.51 -21.11 40.42
CA PRO A 279 4.33 -19.90 41.16
C PRO A 279 5.43 -19.68 42.21
N GLY A 280 6.04 -18.49 42.17
CA GLY A 280 7.17 -18.18 43.08
C GLY A 280 8.13 -17.17 42.49
N THR A 281 9.22 -16.95 43.20
CA THR A 281 10.31 -16.09 42.72
C THR A 281 11.41 -16.99 42.13
N TRP A 282 11.82 -16.62 40.93
CA TRP A 282 12.80 -17.35 40.14
C TRP A 282 13.93 -16.44 39.70
N THR A 283 15.12 -16.99 39.57
CA THR A 283 16.25 -16.30 38.95
C THR A 283 16.42 -16.88 37.54
N ILE A 284 16.37 -16.01 36.53
CA ILE A 284 16.57 -16.43 35.14
C ILE A 284 17.81 -15.77 34.54
N SER A 285 18.47 -16.50 33.65
CA SER A 285 19.55 -15.99 32.80
C SER A 285 19.28 -16.44 31.37
N TYR A 286 19.47 -15.55 30.41
CA TYR A 286 19.27 -15.86 28.99
C TYR A 286 20.14 -14.97 28.11
N SER A 287 20.34 -15.41 26.86
CA SER A 287 21.02 -14.64 25.84
C SER A 287 20.08 -14.37 24.67
N TYR A 288 20.24 -13.22 24.04
CA TYR A 288 19.51 -12.82 22.86
C TYR A 288 20.39 -12.02 21.90
N LEU A 289 19.98 -11.87 20.65
CA LEU A 289 20.60 -10.96 19.70
C LEU A 289 19.89 -9.60 19.75
N ASP A 290 20.65 -8.51 19.84
CA ASP A 290 20.09 -7.17 19.74
C ASP A 290 19.77 -6.78 18.28
N TYR A 291 19.30 -5.56 18.04
CA TYR A 291 18.96 -5.06 16.71
C TYR A 291 20.12 -5.00 15.70
N ASN A 292 21.35 -5.20 16.17
CA ASN A 292 22.56 -5.24 15.34
C ASN A 292 23.15 -6.65 15.23
N ASP A 293 22.35 -7.68 15.55
CA ASP A 293 22.73 -9.08 15.61
C ASP A 293 23.90 -9.36 16.59
N MET A 294 24.11 -8.50 17.58
CA MET A 294 25.14 -8.66 18.58
C MET A 294 24.60 -9.45 19.76
N PRO A 295 25.32 -10.50 20.22
CA PRO A 295 24.87 -11.30 21.35
C PRO A 295 24.89 -10.48 22.64
N GLN A 296 23.76 -10.46 23.31
CA GLN A 296 23.58 -9.86 24.62
C GLN A 296 23.28 -10.98 25.62
N GLU A 297 23.73 -10.80 26.85
CA GLU A 297 23.53 -11.75 27.94
C GLU A 297 22.92 -11.03 29.14
N ILE A 298 21.81 -11.55 29.64
CA ILE A 298 21.15 -11.09 30.86
C ILE A 298 21.30 -12.21 31.90
N LYS A 299 21.84 -11.88 33.03
CA LYS A 299 22.13 -12.84 34.12
C LYS A 299 21.43 -12.45 35.40
N ASP A 300 20.99 -13.48 36.12
CA ASP A 300 20.55 -13.42 37.51
C ASP A 300 19.40 -12.40 37.73
N VAL A 301 18.48 -12.31 36.76
CA VAL A 301 17.31 -11.46 36.89
C VAL A 301 16.25 -12.19 37.72
N GLU A 302 15.80 -11.53 38.77
CA GLU A 302 14.70 -12.04 39.58
C GLU A 302 13.37 -11.77 38.87
N VAL A 303 12.60 -12.82 38.63
CA VAL A 303 11.26 -12.77 38.06
C VAL A 303 10.28 -13.45 38.99
N LYS A 304 9.07 -12.95 39.04
CA LYS A 304 7.99 -13.54 39.81
C LYS A 304 6.97 -14.19 38.89
N ILE A 305 6.66 -15.43 39.14
CA ILE A 305 5.59 -16.18 38.48
C ILE A 305 4.42 -16.26 39.46
N GLU A 306 3.26 -15.77 39.04
CA GLU A 306 2.05 -15.78 39.83
C GLU A 306 0.94 -16.59 39.15
N ALA A 307 0.18 -17.38 39.92
CA ALA A 307 -1.02 -17.98 39.41
C ALA A 307 -2.06 -16.90 39.05
N GLY A 308 -2.55 -16.93 37.85
CA GLY A 308 -3.50 -15.93 37.35
C GLY A 308 -4.93 -16.16 37.81
N VAL A 309 -5.22 -15.90 39.07
CA VAL A 309 -6.58 -16.09 39.64
C VAL A 309 -7.38 -14.81 39.83
N ASP A 310 -6.77 -13.63 39.71
CA ASP A 310 -7.44 -12.35 39.90
C ASP A 310 -7.52 -11.56 38.58
N ASP A 311 -8.68 -11.04 38.30
CA ASP A 311 -9.06 -10.48 37.00
C ASP A 311 -8.96 -8.96 36.91
N LYS A 312 -8.42 -8.28 37.90
CA LYS A 312 -8.50 -6.80 37.98
C LYS A 312 -7.77 -6.05 36.88
N THR A 313 -6.73 -6.65 36.33
CA THR A 313 -5.90 -6.03 35.29
C THR A 313 -5.97 -6.74 33.95
N CYS A 314 -6.33 -8.02 33.93
CA CYS A 314 -6.45 -8.81 32.71
C CYS A 314 -7.45 -9.94 32.88
N LYS A 315 -8.72 -9.55 32.94
CA LYS A 315 -9.85 -10.42 33.33
C LYS A 315 -9.89 -11.75 32.62
N GLU A 316 -9.71 -11.72 31.32
CA GLU A 316 -9.97 -12.88 30.48
C GLU A 316 -8.85 -13.91 30.54
N TYR A 317 -7.63 -13.49 30.79
CA TYR A 317 -6.48 -14.39 30.89
C TYR A 317 -6.37 -15.04 32.26
N ARG A 318 -6.57 -14.28 33.31
CA ARG A 318 -6.44 -14.77 34.70
C ARG A 318 -7.56 -15.73 35.08
N ALA A 319 -8.77 -15.50 34.56
CA ALA A 319 -9.88 -16.44 34.73
C ALA A 319 -9.62 -17.82 34.12
N ARG A 320 -8.53 -18.01 33.38
CA ARG A 320 -8.18 -19.27 32.70
C ARG A 320 -7.02 -20.04 33.34
N ASN A 321 -6.68 -19.75 34.58
CA ASN A 321 -5.57 -20.40 35.29
C ASN A 321 -4.23 -20.25 34.53
N MET A 322 -3.95 -19.08 33.98
CA MET A 322 -2.66 -18.79 33.36
C MET A 322 -1.63 -18.39 34.42
N LEU A 323 -0.37 -18.70 34.14
CA LEU A 323 0.75 -18.19 34.92
C LEU A 323 1.15 -16.81 34.37
N VAL A 324 1.34 -15.87 35.28
CA VAL A 324 1.74 -14.49 34.94
C VAL A 324 3.19 -14.29 35.34
N LEU A 325 4.04 -13.89 34.42
CA LEU A 325 5.44 -13.56 34.63
C LEU A 325 5.60 -12.05 34.84
N THR A 326 6.10 -11.64 35.99
CA THR A 326 6.37 -10.23 36.29
C THR A 326 7.86 -10.02 36.60
N GLY A 327 8.35 -8.79 36.43
CA GLY A 327 9.75 -8.46 36.67
C GLY A 327 10.71 -8.80 35.53
N TYR A 328 10.19 -9.27 34.40
CA TYR A 328 11.01 -9.53 33.22
C TYR A 328 11.50 -8.21 32.60
N PRO A 329 12.80 -8.06 32.29
CA PRO A 329 13.37 -6.78 31.85
C PRO A 329 13.11 -6.51 30.36
N PHE A 330 11.85 -6.53 29.92
CA PHE A 330 11.51 -5.97 28.62
C PHE A 330 11.39 -4.44 28.70
N GLN A 331 11.83 -3.76 27.66
CA GLN A 331 11.67 -2.30 27.55
C GLN A 331 10.19 -1.94 27.59
N GLY A 332 9.75 -1.39 28.72
CA GLY A 332 8.37 -0.94 28.90
C GLY A 332 7.74 -1.31 30.24
N GLY A 333 8.25 -2.31 30.95
CA GLY A 333 7.75 -2.67 32.29
C GLY A 333 6.35 -3.28 32.33
N GLU A 334 5.78 -3.63 31.19
CA GLU A 334 4.51 -4.33 31.11
C GLU A 334 4.69 -5.81 31.42
N PRO A 335 3.81 -6.43 32.22
CA PRO A 335 3.89 -7.86 32.48
C PRO A 335 3.61 -8.66 31.19
N LEU A 336 4.40 -9.69 30.95
CA LEU A 336 4.11 -10.69 29.93
C LEU A 336 2.99 -11.61 30.42
N TYR A 337 1.95 -11.72 29.64
CA TYR A 337 0.82 -12.61 29.88
C TYR A 337 0.93 -13.87 29.07
#